data_d7004717613fa87a1ece113cbf6eabee
#
_entry.id   d7004717613fa87a1ece113cbf6eabee
#
_cell.length_a   1.000
_cell.length_b   1.000
_cell.length_c   1.000
_cell.angle_alpha   90.00
_cell.angle_beta   90.00
_cell.angle_gamma   90.00
#
_symmetry.space_group_name_H-M   'P 1'
#
loop_
_entity.id
_entity.type
_entity.pdbx_description
1 polymer ?
#
loop_
_entity_poly.entity_id
_entity_poly.type
_entity_poly.pdbx_seq_one_letter_code
_entity_poly.pdbx_strand_id
1 'polypeptide(L)'
;MIEANDNLRSVVSYRNTVASTPHVETQLIPEPDLVFSHGGLNPNPKFGLAEYGPYDLTTNDGGAREIGVGLIGTGQTVEDCKAWLQRCEFAIESAEGKARQYPRFPGFSDKSPFHCRLKVHTNPEQQLTAHEVGQITSERDDEIRFEKALELIDRKISLLLEVANPQVIVCAIPDEIAESCWSLGGERLRKRRKGLSRSERVLLRIIERDRELGQGHLFPEAFELEEDAKPIFRDFRRALKARVMKWRCPIQIGLPGTWRDSKRVQDPATRAWNFLVALYYKAGGTPWGLAELDDGTCFVGVSFYQVATEKINYVYSSVAQVFDKQGRGIVVRGKKFEWNPSDWGRSPHLPKLAAENLLRDALHKYREFSLTNPKRIVVHKSSRYWPDEIEGFKKAADGLSQYDFVALYQRGTRFFREGAYPPLRGTLCQIGNWASYLYTSGYTPNLGTYPGPYVPEPIEIVEHFGDSSVQKISREILALTKLNWNSATFSCGFPMTLFFAREVGKILSEFPDGEDQVIQPSYRFYI
;
A
#
# COMPACT_ATOMS: atom_id res chain seq x y z
N MET A 1 -64.39 -11.28 12.08
CA MET A 1 -63.53 -12.43 12.42
C MET A 1 -62.21 -12.24 11.72
N ILE A 2 -61.28 -11.70 12.43
CA ILE A 2 -59.89 -11.53 11.99
C ILE A 2 -59.08 -12.03 13.17
N GLU A 3 -58.48 -13.21 13.00
CA GLU A 3 -57.55 -13.78 13.97
C GLU A 3 -56.23 -13.01 13.88
N ALA A 4 -55.82 -12.41 14.98
CA ALA A 4 -54.56 -11.75 15.16
C ALA A 4 -53.46 -12.78 15.41
N ASN A 5 -52.43 -12.69 14.64
CA ASN A 5 -51.21 -13.50 14.71
C ASN A 5 -50.33 -13.03 15.88
N ASP A 6 -50.48 -13.67 17.04
CA ASP A 6 -49.64 -13.49 18.23
C ASP A 6 -48.44 -14.44 18.18
N ASN A 7 -47.38 -14.03 17.47
CA ASN A 7 -46.10 -14.75 17.55
C ASN A 7 -44.89 -13.84 17.23
N LEU A 8 -44.56 -12.93 18.13
CA LEU A 8 -43.26 -12.26 18.17
C LEU A 8 -43.03 -11.56 19.52
N ARG A 9 -42.97 -12.36 20.59
CA ARG A 9 -42.31 -11.93 21.86
C ARG A 9 -41.69 -13.15 22.53
N SER A 10 -40.56 -13.61 21.98
CA SER A 10 -39.61 -14.38 22.77
C SER A 10 -38.85 -13.37 23.66
N VAL A 11 -39.39 -13.19 24.86
CA VAL A 11 -38.68 -12.54 25.94
C VAL A 11 -37.43 -13.38 26.22
N VAL A 12 -36.26 -12.87 25.78
CA VAL A 12 -34.98 -13.41 26.21
C VAL A 12 -34.89 -13.16 27.71
N SER A 13 -35.17 -14.17 28.50
CA SER A 13 -34.93 -14.19 29.94
C SER A 13 -33.40 -14.08 30.13
N TYR A 14 -32.94 -12.90 30.54
CA TYR A 14 -31.61 -12.74 31.11
C TYR A 14 -31.56 -13.55 32.41
N ARG A 15 -31.11 -14.80 32.33
CA ARG A 15 -30.63 -15.49 33.51
C ARG A 15 -29.44 -14.72 34.00
N ASN A 16 -29.49 -14.22 35.23
CA ASN A 16 -28.34 -13.71 36.00
C ASN A 16 -27.33 -14.85 36.21
N THR A 17 -26.62 -15.25 35.17
CA THR A 17 -25.31 -15.85 35.32
C THR A 17 -24.42 -14.71 35.76
N VAL A 18 -23.84 -14.77 36.95
CA VAL A 18 -22.73 -13.92 37.37
C VAL A 18 -21.72 -13.98 36.24
N ALA A 19 -21.69 -12.95 35.42
CA ALA A 19 -20.75 -12.84 34.32
C ALA A 19 -19.37 -12.80 34.98
N SER A 20 -18.63 -13.89 34.88
CA SER A 20 -17.21 -13.87 35.24
C SER A 20 -16.59 -12.71 34.47
N THR A 21 -15.92 -11.82 35.18
CA THR A 21 -15.19 -10.69 34.55
C THR A 21 -14.37 -11.26 33.41
N PRO A 22 -14.50 -10.74 32.18
CA PRO A 22 -13.78 -11.30 31.05
C PRO A 22 -12.28 -11.26 31.37
N HIS A 23 -11.64 -12.42 31.31
CA HIS A 23 -10.21 -12.50 31.53
C HIS A 23 -9.50 -11.77 30.40
N VAL A 24 -8.68 -10.77 30.74
CA VAL A 24 -7.89 -10.00 29.78
C VAL A 24 -6.43 -10.41 29.90
N GLU A 25 -5.88 -10.95 28.85
CA GLU A 25 -4.47 -11.31 28.75
C GLU A 25 -3.75 -10.35 27.83
N THR A 26 -2.57 -9.91 28.23
CA THR A 26 -1.70 -9.09 27.40
C THR A 26 -0.35 -9.75 27.22
N GLN A 27 0.13 -9.79 25.99
CA GLN A 27 1.43 -10.30 25.62
C GLN A 27 2.13 -9.32 24.70
N LEU A 28 3.44 -9.16 24.84
CA LEU A 28 4.25 -8.44 23.87
C LEU A 28 4.81 -9.43 22.83
N ILE A 29 4.40 -9.26 21.59
CA ILE A 29 5.02 -9.94 20.45
C ILE A 29 6.31 -9.19 20.12
N PRO A 30 7.47 -9.86 20.05
CA PRO A 30 8.74 -9.20 19.72
C PRO A 30 8.69 -8.50 18.36
N GLU A 31 9.45 -7.42 18.23
CA GLU A 31 9.57 -6.72 16.95
C GLU A 31 10.30 -7.61 15.93
N PRO A 32 9.71 -7.89 14.76
CA PRO A 32 10.32 -8.75 13.76
C PRO A 32 11.58 -8.11 13.15
N ASP A 33 12.61 -8.91 12.97
CA ASP A 33 13.81 -8.53 12.24
C ASP A 33 13.59 -8.57 10.73
N LEU A 34 14.26 -7.65 10.04
CA LEU A 34 14.43 -7.63 8.60
C LEU A 34 15.78 -8.23 8.24
N VAL A 35 15.84 -8.90 7.09
CA VAL A 35 17.08 -9.46 6.57
C VAL A 35 17.59 -8.62 5.39
N PHE A 36 18.88 -8.32 5.42
CA PHE A 36 19.61 -7.50 4.47
C PHE A 36 20.73 -8.32 3.80
N SER A 37 21.60 -7.65 3.06
CA SER A 37 22.75 -8.26 2.43
C SER A 37 23.58 -9.07 3.44
N HIS A 38 24.18 -10.15 2.97
CA HIS A 38 25.03 -11.07 3.76
C HIS A 38 24.37 -11.63 5.04
N GLY A 39 23.02 -11.66 5.08
CA GLY A 39 22.27 -12.14 6.24
C GLY A 39 22.24 -11.17 7.43
N GLY A 40 22.62 -9.91 7.22
CA GLY A 40 22.51 -8.86 8.24
C GLY A 40 21.08 -8.71 8.75
N LEU A 41 20.90 -8.58 10.06
CA LEU A 41 19.59 -8.47 10.71
C LEU A 41 19.45 -7.13 11.39
N ASN A 42 18.33 -6.44 11.17
CA ASN A 42 17.98 -5.22 11.86
C ASN A 42 16.46 -5.00 11.82
N PRO A 43 15.79 -4.64 12.92
CA PRO A 43 14.37 -4.35 12.91
C PRO A 43 14.04 -3.01 12.21
N ASN A 44 15.02 -2.13 11.99
CA ASN A 44 14.80 -0.84 11.34
C ASN A 44 15.33 -0.87 9.90
N PRO A 45 14.46 -0.66 8.87
CA PRO A 45 14.86 -0.73 7.47
C PRO A 45 15.96 0.27 7.09
N LYS A 46 15.95 1.49 7.64
CA LYS A 46 16.96 2.50 7.35
C LYS A 46 18.32 2.15 7.94
N PHE A 47 18.34 1.68 9.18
CA PHE A 47 19.60 1.26 9.83
C PHE A 47 20.16 0.01 9.15
N GLY A 48 19.30 -0.99 8.86
CA GLY A 48 19.75 -2.19 8.18
C GLY A 48 20.30 -1.92 6.78
N LEU A 49 19.64 -1.06 5.99
CA LEU A 49 20.16 -0.63 4.68
C LEU A 49 21.46 0.15 4.80
N ALA A 50 21.61 1.02 5.80
CA ALA A 50 22.82 1.79 6.00
C ALA A 50 24.01 0.95 6.46
N GLU A 51 23.75 -0.14 7.19
CA GLU A 51 24.78 -1.02 7.76
C GLU A 51 25.16 -2.16 6.82
N TYR A 52 24.18 -2.82 6.20
CA TYR A 52 24.39 -4.05 5.43
C TYR A 52 24.13 -3.88 3.92
N GLY A 53 23.41 -2.84 3.51
CA GLY A 53 22.95 -2.66 2.14
C GLY A 53 21.71 -3.51 1.79
N PRO A 54 21.18 -3.37 0.56
CA PRO A 54 19.99 -4.10 0.11
C PRO A 54 20.18 -5.63 0.12
N TYR A 55 19.09 -6.34 0.35
CA TYR A 55 19.06 -7.81 0.46
C TYR A 55 19.65 -8.52 -0.76
N ASP A 56 19.39 -8.03 -1.96
CA ASP A 56 19.81 -8.66 -3.22
C ASP A 56 21.23 -8.31 -3.68
N LEU A 57 22.03 -7.61 -2.88
CA LEU A 57 23.46 -7.38 -3.19
C LEU A 57 24.28 -8.67 -3.23
N THR A 58 23.88 -9.69 -2.47
CA THR A 58 24.59 -10.98 -2.42
C THR A 58 24.50 -11.79 -3.73
N THR A 59 23.59 -11.43 -4.63
CA THR A 59 23.37 -12.12 -5.91
C THR A 59 24.15 -11.50 -7.08
N ASN A 60 24.77 -10.35 -6.86
CA ASN A 60 25.56 -9.68 -7.89
C ASN A 60 27.05 -9.95 -7.67
N ASP A 61 27.79 -10.31 -8.72
CA ASP A 61 29.22 -10.64 -8.74
C ASP A 61 30.17 -9.49 -8.28
N GLY A 62 29.78 -8.75 -7.25
CA GLY A 62 30.59 -7.71 -6.57
C GLY A 62 30.70 -6.37 -7.31
N GLY A 63 30.05 -6.22 -8.47
CA GLY A 63 29.97 -4.96 -9.22
C GLY A 63 28.83 -4.06 -8.79
N ALA A 64 29.00 -2.74 -8.91
CA ALA A 64 27.91 -1.78 -8.70
C ALA A 64 26.79 -1.98 -9.73
N ARG A 65 25.55 -2.04 -9.25
CA ARG A 65 24.36 -2.15 -10.11
C ARG A 65 24.10 -0.84 -10.83
N GLU A 66 24.02 -0.85 -12.15
CA GLU A 66 23.58 0.30 -12.94
C GLU A 66 22.05 0.28 -13.07
N ILE A 67 21.41 1.39 -12.69
CA ILE A 67 19.97 1.60 -12.82
C ILE A 67 19.71 2.70 -13.83
N GLY A 68 19.15 2.35 -14.98
CA GLY A 68 18.68 3.29 -15.99
C GLY A 68 17.41 3.99 -15.55
N VAL A 69 17.45 5.31 -15.45
CA VAL A 69 16.34 6.17 -15.03
C VAL A 69 15.94 7.08 -16.17
N GLY A 70 14.73 6.93 -16.71
CA GLY A 70 14.15 7.88 -17.64
C GLY A 70 13.57 9.09 -16.91
N LEU A 71 13.73 10.31 -17.43
CA LEU A 71 13.13 11.50 -16.84
C LEU A 71 12.13 12.13 -17.78
N ILE A 72 10.91 12.37 -17.30
CA ILE A 72 9.84 13.09 -17.98
C ILE A 72 9.41 14.26 -17.11
N GLY A 73 9.32 15.47 -17.70
CA GLY A 73 8.93 16.68 -17.00
C GLY A 73 9.15 17.90 -17.89
N THR A 74 8.95 19.10 -17.37
CA THR A 74 9.41 20.33 -18.03
C THR A 74 10.94 20.44 -17.92
N GLY A 75 11.56 21.28 -18.74
CA GLY A 75 13.00 21.53 -18.62
C GLY A 75 13.43 21.85 -17.20
N GLN A 76 12.68 22.70 -16.50
CA GLN A 76 12.97 23.07 -15.12
C GLN A 76 12.82 21.89 -14.14
N THR A 77 11.69 21.12 -14.20
CA THR A 77 11.49 20.02 -13.27
C THR A 77 12.42 18.86 -13.52
N VAL A 78 12.88 18.65 -14.75
CA VAL A 78 13.92 17.68 -15.10
C VAL A 78 15.26 18.08 -14.51
N GLU A 79 15.66 19.35 -14.62
CA GLU A 79 16.93 19.83 -14.02
C GLU A 79 16.87 19.81 -12.48
N ASP A 80 15.76 20.20 -11.87
CA ASP A 80 15.55 20.08 -10.41
C ASP A 80 15.69 18.60 -9.96
N CYS A 81 15.10 17.66 -10.72
CA CYS A 81 15.20 16.23 -10.46
C CYS A 81 16.64 15.72 -10.60
N LYS A 82 17.35 16.11 -11.65
CA LYS A 82 18.78 15.76 -11.84
C LYS A 82 19.63 16.25 -10.69
N ALA A 83 19.49 17.52 -10.32
CA ALA A 83 20.22 18.11 -9.19
C ALA A 83 19.93 17.36 -7.88
N TRP A 84 18.66 16.95 -7.66
CA TRP A 84 18.29 16.14 -6.52
C TRP A 84 18.93 14.76 -6.56
N LEU A 85 18.90 14.04 -7.68
CA LEU A 85 19.55 12.73 -7.82
C LEU A 85 21.04 12.82 -7.59
N GLN A 86 21.73 13.84 -8.13
CA GLN A 86 23.16 14.11 -7.88
C GLN A 86 23.44 14.37 -6.40
N ARG A 87 22.61 15.17 -5.72
CA ARG A 87 22.72 15.37 -4.26
C ARG A 87 22.60 14.06 -3.50
N CYS A 88 21.71 13.17 -3.94
CA CYS A 88 21.49 11.87 -3.31
C CYS A 88 22.62 10.85 -3.55
N GLU A 89 23.57 11.09 -4.44
CA GLU A 89 24.78 10.26 -4.54
C GLU A 89 25.62 10.30 -3.25
N PHE A 90 25.51 11.39 -2.50
CA PHE A 90 26.22 11.63 -1.26
C PHE A 90 25.33 11.48 -0.04
N ALA A 91 25.98 11.36 1.12
CA ALA A 91 25.25 11.32 2.39
C ALA A 91 24.52 12.66 2.63
N ILE A 92 23.28 12.56 3.15
CA ILE A 92 22.47 13.71 3.52
C ILE A 92 22.18 13.62 5.01
N GLU A 93 22.60 14.62 5.77
CA GLU A 93 22.40 14.66 7.20
C GLU A 93 20.92 14.86 7.56
N SER A 94 20.52 14.26 8.66
CA SER A 94 19.17 14.43 9.21
C SER A 94 19.05 15.74 10.00
N ALA A 95 17.81 16.19 10.22
CA ALA A 95 17.54 17.29 11.12
C ALA A 95 18.06 17.00 12.53
N GLU A 96 18.64 17.99 13.18
CA GLU A 96 19.23 17.87 14.52
C GLU A 96 18.26 17.29 15.58
N GLY A 97 18.79 16.45 16.46
CA GLY A 97 18.10 15.93 17.65
C GLY A 97 17.14 14.77 17.41
N LYS A 98 16.96 14.26 16.19
CA LYS A 98 16.01 13.18 15.87
C LYS A 98 16.62 11.99 15.11
N ALA A 99 17.91 11.75 15.24
CA ALA A 99 18.66 10.75 14.45
C ALA A 99 18.10 9.31 14.57
N ARG A 100 17.49 8.93 15.68
CA ARG A 100 16.85 7.61 15.83
C ARG A 100 15.59 7.46 14.97
N GLN A 101 14.81 8.51 14.87
CA GLN A 101 13.55 8.52 14.12
C GLN A 101 13.78 8.85 12.64
N TYR A 102 14.70 9.78 12.38
CA TYR A 102 15.04 10.28 11.06
C TYR A 102 16.56 10.16 10.85
N PRO A 103 17.11 8.96 10.61
CA PRO A 103 18.55 8.79 10.42
C PRO A 103 19.01 9.45 9.12
N ARG A 104 20.30 9.86 9.12
CA ARG A 104 20.94 10.37 7.91
C ARG A 104 20.77 9.39 6.76
N PHE A 105 20.67 9.91 5.55
CA PHE A 105 20.72 9.11 4.33
C PHE A 105 22.18 8.81 3.95
N PRO A 106 22.57 7.54 3.69
CA PRO A 106 23.99 7.19 3.50
C PRO A 106 24.55 7.53 2.11
N GLY A 107 23.72 8.02 1.20
CA GLY A 107 24.04 8.20 -0.21
C GLY A 107 23.53 7.02 -1.06
N PHE A 108 23.47 7.25 -2.39
CA PHE A 108 23.04 6.26 -3.38
C PHE A 108 24.04 6.26 -4.55
N SER A 109 25.15 5.58 -4.36
CA SER A 109 26.24 5.48 -5.32
C SER A 109 26.93 4.12 -5.22
N ASP A 110 27.89 3.87 -6.10
CA ASP A 110 28.72 2.66 -6.04
C ASP A 110 29.55 2.53 -4.75
N LYS A 111 29.83 3.67 -4.09
CA LYS A 111 30.58 3.74 -2.83
C LYS A 111 29.67 3.74 -1.60
N SER A 112 28.35 3.85 -1.79
CA SER A 112 27.38 3.81 -0.71
C SER A 112 26.97 2.36 -0.39
N PRO A 113 26.28 2.11 0.74
CA PRO A 113 25.74 0.78 1.06
C PRO A 113 24.82 0.19 -0.02
N PHE A 114 24.23 1.02 -0.88
CA PHE A 114 23.39 0.55 -1.99
C PHE A 114 24.17 -0.06 -3.15
N HIS A 115 25.46 0.26 -3.31
CA HIS A 115 26.30 -0.17 -4.43
C HIS A 115 25.63 -0.01 -5.80
N CYS A 116 25.00 1.16 -6.04
CA CYS A 116 24.25 1.45 -7.24
C CYS A 116 24.74 2.73 -7.91
N ARG A 117 24.65 2.77 -9.25
CA ARG A 117 24.81 4.00 -10.04
C ARG A 117 23.53 4.29 -10.80
N LEU A 118 23.13 5.55 -10.84
CA LEU A 118 21.99 6.00 -11.65
C LEU A 118 22.51 6.46 -13.00
N LYS A 119 21.99 5.84 -14.08
CA LYS A 119 22.19 6.29 -15.45
C LYS A 119 20.95 7.02 -15.93
N VAL A 120 21.03 8.33 -15.96
CA VAL A 120 19.90 9.17 -16.34
C VAL A 120 19.76 9.25 -17.86
N HIS A 121 18.58 8.94 -18.35
CA HIS A 121 18.17 9.08 -19.74
C HIS A 121 17.18 10.25 -19.85
N THR A 122 17.54 11.24 -20.64
CA THR A 122 16.71 12.42 -20.91
C THR A 122 17.02 12.96 -22.30
N ASN A 123 15.98 13.39 -23.01
CA ASN A 123 16.09 14.04 -24.30
C ASN A 123 15.18 15.28 -24.27
N PRO A 124 15.67 16.47 -24.68
CA PRO A 124 14.88 17.69 -24.74
C PRO A 124 13.57 17.56 -25.53
N GLU A 125 13.55 16.76 -26.61
CA GLU A 125 12.36 16.54 -27.43
C GLU A 125 11.24 15.79 -26.70
N GLN A 126 11.57 15.07 -25.63
CA GLN A 126 10.64 14.30 -24.81
C GLN A 126 10.17 15.07 -23.57
N GLN A 127 10.64 16.31 -23.38
CA GLN A 127 10.22 17.16 -22.28
C GLN A 127 8.85 17.79 -22.58
N LEU A 128 8.13 18.11 -21.50
CA LEU A 128 6.89 18.89 -21.56
C LEU A 128 7.25 20.34 -21.88
N THR A 129 6.72 20.88 -22.97
CA THR A 129 6.92 22.28 -23.31
C THR A 129 6.00 23.19 -22.52
N ALA A 130 6.38 24.43 -22.30
CA ALA A 130 5.54 25.44 -21.66
C ALA A 130 4.21 25.65 -22.43
N HIS A 131 4.24 25.53 -23.76
CA HIS A 131 3.06 25.61 -24.60
C HIS A 131 2.09 24.45 -24.34
N GLU A 132 2.57 23.18 -24.29
CA GLU A 132 1.75 22.01 -24.01
C GLU A 132 1.12 22.09 -22.61
N VAL A 133 1.91 22.48 -21.59
CA VAL A 133 1.41 22.69 -20.23
C VAL A 133 0.37 23.81 -20.17
N GLY A 134 0.62 24.94 -20.86
CA GLY A 134 -0.31 26.06 -20.95
C GLY A 134 -1.64 25.71 -21.61
N GLN A 135 -1.63 24.88 -22.67
CA GLN A 135 -2.84 24.39 -23.31
C GLN A 135 -3.69 23.52 -22.36
N ILE A 136 -3.05 22.68 -21.53
CA ILE A 136 -3.75 21.87 -20.54
C ILE A 136 -4.36 22.75 -19.45
N THR A 137 -3.58 23.64 -18.86
CA THR A 137 -4.02 24.44 -17.72
C THR A 137 -5.07 25.51 -18.09
N SER A 138 -5.12 25.92 -19.36
CA SER A 138 -6.14 26.81 -19.88
C SER A 138 -7.49 26.14 -20.18
N GLU A 139 -7.54 24.81 -20.21
CA GLU A 139 -8.77 24.05 -20.40
C GLU A 139 -9.72 24.28 -19.21
N ARG A 140 -10.97 24.64 -19.53
CA ARG A 140 -12.00 24.97 -18.52
C ARG A 140 -12.70 23.74 -17.94
N ASP A 141 -12.83 22.71 -18.75
CA ASP A 141 -13.44 21.45 -18.32
C ASP A 141 -12.42 20.62 -17.54
N ASP A 142 -12.75 20.30 -16.28
CA ASP A 142 -11.85 19.59 -15.37
C ASP A 142 -11.54 18.16 -15.87
N GLU A 143 -12.50 17.51 -16.51
CA GLU A 143 -12.34 16.13 -17.00
C GLU A 143 -11.46 16.11 -18.25
N ILE A 144 -11.73 17.00 -19.20
CA ILE A 144 -10.91 17.15 -20.42
C ILE A 144 -9.48 17.56 -20.04
N ARG A 145 -9.32 18.47 -19.09
CA ARG A 145 -8.00 18.91 -18.59
C ARG A 145 -7.23 17.75 -17.98
N PHE A 146 -7.89 16.95 -17.14
CA PHE A 146 -7.31 15.78 -16.49
C PHE A 146 -6.83 14.75 -17.53
N GLU A 147 -7.69 14.40 -18.51
CA GLU A 147 -7.34 13.44 -19.56
C GLU A 147 -6.22 13.94 -20.46
N LYS A 148 -6.23 15.22 -20.87
CA LYS A 148 -5.14 15.81 -21.66
C LYS A 148 -3.80 15.75 -20.95
N ALA A 149 -3.77 15.95 -19.62
CA ALA A 149 -2.54 15.85 -18.84
C ALA A 149 -2.01 14.41 -18.80
N LEU A 150 -2.88 13.41 -18.61
CA LEU A 150 -2.50 12.00 -18.67
C LEU A 150 -1.97 11.61 -20.05
N GLU A 151 -2.65 12.04 -21.10
CA GLU A 151 -2.30 11.74 -22.49
C GLU A 151 -0.96 12.35 -22.90
N LEU A 152 -0.69 13.58 -22.47
CA LEU A 152 0.59 14.23 -22.74
C LEU A 152 1.75 13.45 -22.12
N ILE A 153 1.65 13.08 -20.84
CA ILE A 153 2.72 12.32 -20.15
C ILE A 153 2.88 10.94 -20.75
N ASP A 154 1.78 10.22 -21.04
CA ASP A 154 1.79 8.92 -21.68
C ASP A 154 2.53 8.95 -23.03
N ARG A 155 2.23 9.95 -23.87
CA ARG A 155 2.92 10.17 -25.15
C ARG A 155 4.42 10.46 -24.96
N LYS A 156 4.81 11.28 -23.99
CA LYS A 156 6.23 11.54 -23.72
C LYS A 156 6.97 10.31 -23.21
N ILE A 157 6.30 9.47 -22.43
CA ILE A 157 6.85 8.17 -22.01
C ILE A 157 7.06 7.25 -23.21
N SER A 158 6.10 7.15 -24.12
CA SER A 158 6.24 6.37 -25.36
C SER A 158 7.48 6.79 -26.15
N LEU A 159 7.64 8.10 -26.40
CA LEU A 159 8.79 8.65 -27.13
C LEU A 159 10.12 8.38 -26.42
N LEU A 160 10.15 8.42 -25.08
CA LEU A 160 11.36 8.08 -24.32
C LEU A 160 11.74 6.60 -24.53
N LEU A 161 10.74 5.71 -24.49
CA LEU A 161 10.97 4.27 -24.63
C LEU A 161 11.36 3.84 -26.04
N GLU A 162 11.13 4.66 -27.07
CA GLU A 162 11.62 4.41 -28.44
C GLU A 162 13.16 4.57 -28.54
N VAL A 163 13.76 5.40 -27.70
CA VAL A 163 15.20 5.74 -27.80
C VAL A 163 16.02 5.25 -26.60
N ALA A 164 15.37 4.87 -25.50
CA ALA A 164 16.01 4.41 -24.28
C ALA A 164 15.25 3.25 -23.65
N ASN A 165 15.95 2.40 -22.92
CA ASN A 165 15.36 1.28 -22.19
C ASN A 165 15.65 1.42 -20.67
N PRO A 166 15.04 2.40 -19.99
CA PRO A 166 15.22 2.57 -18.55
C PRO A 166 14.50 1.47 -17.76
N GLN A 167 15.03 1.13 -16.60
CA GLN A 167 14.36 0.21 -15.67
C GLN A 167 13.21 0.89 -14.91
N VAL A 168 13.24 2.23 -14.79
CA VAL A 168 12.21 3.03 -14.14
C VAL A 168 12.15 4.42 -14.76
N ILE A 169 10.95 5.01 -14.85
CA ILE A 169 10.78 6.39 -15.33
C ILE A 169 10.33 7.27 -14.17
N VAL A 170 11.04 8.38 -13.97
CA VAL A 170 10.64 9.44 -13.02
C VAL A 170 9.84 10.48 -13.78
N CYS A 171 8.57 10.63 -13.41
CA CYS A 171 7.69 11.68 -13.89
C CYS A 171 7.78 12.88 -12.93
N ALA A 172 8.59 13.87 -13.28
CA ALA A 172 8.76 15.12 -12.53
C ALA A 172 7.64 16.11 -12.89
N ILE A 173 6.52 15.99 -12.19
CA ILE A 173 5.28 16.74 -12.49
C ILE A 173 5.49 18.22 -12.14
N PRO A 174 5.20 19.17 -13.07
CA PRO A 174 5.30 20.59 -12.78
C PRO A 174 4.15 21.07 -11.88
N ASP A 175 4.38 22.20 -11.18
CA ASP A 175 3.43 22.77 -10.23
C ASP A 175 2.06 23.03 -10.89
N GLU A 176 2.04 23.51 -12.13
CA GLU A 176 0.82 23.83 -12.87
C GLU A 176 -0.09 22.60 -13.07
N ILE A 177 0.48 21.46 -13.43
CA ILE A 177 -0.27 20.20 -13.57
C ILE A 177 -0.66 19.68 -12.18
N ALA A 178 0.26 19.71 -11.21
CA ALA A 178 -0.03 19.29 -9.84
C ALA A 178 -1.13 20.11 -9.19
N GLU A 179 -1.27 21.39 -9.56
CA GLU A 179 -2.31 22.29 -9.04
C GLU A 179 -3.67 22.12 -9.72
N SER A 180 -3.68 21.90 -11.01
CA SER A 180 -4.91 21.91 -11.80
C SER A 180 -5.47 20.51 -12.11
N CYS A 181 -4.63 19.47 -12.13
CA CYS A 181 -5.02 18.13 -12.58
C CYS A 181 -4.91 17.03 -11.51
N TRP A 182 -4.48 17.35 -10.26
CA TRP A 182 -4.16 16.31 -9.27
C TRP A 182 -5.32 15.40 -8.90
N SER A 183 -6.55 15.93 -8.97
CA SER A 183 -7.75 15.14 -8.65
C SER A 183 -8.96 15.64 -9.42
N LEU A 184 -9.66 14.74 -10.06
CA LEU A 184 -10.97 15.02 -10.66
C LEU A 184 -12.05 14.90 -9.59
N GLY A 185 -12.91 15.92 -9.47
CA GLY A 185 -13.93 16.01 -8.41
C GLY A 185 -13.47 16.71 -7.12
N GLY A 186 -12.17 16.73 -6.83
CA GLY A 186 -11.62 17.34 -5.60
C GLY A 186 -11.77 18.86 -5.55
N GLU A 187 -11.69 19.56 -6.68
CA GLU A 187 -11.92 21.02 -6.72
C GLU A 187 -13.38 21.43 -6.45
N ARG A 188 -14.34 20.62 -6.91
CA ARG A 188 -15.75 20.84 -6.58
C ARG A 188 -15.97 20.75 -5.06
N LEU A 189 -15.28 19.84 -4.38
CA LEU A 189 -15.32 19.73 -2.94
C LEU A 189 -14.66 20.93 -2.24
N ARG A 190 -13.56 21.48 -2.78
CA ARG A 190 -12.90 22.68 -2.24
C ARG A 190 -13.78 23.94 -2.36
N LYS A 191 -14.41 24.15 -3.52
CA LYS A 191 -15.33 25.29 -3.75
C LYS A 191 -16.57 25.21 -2.85
N ARG A 192 -16.94 24.02 -2.38
CA ARG A 192 -18.12 23.71 -1.57
C ARG A 192 -17.88 23.64 -0.06
N ARG A 193 -16.83 24.28 0.48
CA ARG A 193 -16.40 24.19 1.89
C ARG A 193 -17.50 24.40 2.94
N LYS A 194 -18.54 25.19 2.63
CA LYS A 194 -19.73 25.33 3.49
C LYS A 194 -20.75 24.25 3.10
N GLY A 195 -20.97 23.28 3.96
CA GLY A 195 -21.97 22.22 3.75
C GLY A 195 -21.44 20.84 3.38
N LEU A 196 -20.11 20.65 3.44
CA LEU A 196 -19.50 19.33 3.22
C LEU A 196 -19.91 18.35 4.33
N SER A 197 -20.25 17.13 3.96
CA SER A 197 -20.41 16.00 4.85
C SER A 197 -19.10 15.71 5.60
N ARG A 198 -19.17 14.89 6.65
CA ARG A 198 -17.98 14.47 7.40
C ARG A 198 -16.97 13.73 6.51
N SER A 199 -17.47 12.87 5.61
CA SER A 199 -16.67 12.12 4.64
C SER A 199 -15.97 13.01 3.60
N GLU A 200 -16.67 14.01 3.06
CA GLU A 200 -16.07 14.96 2.11
C GLU A 200 -14.99 15.82 2.77
N ARG A 201 -15.15 16.21 4.04
CA ARG A 201 -14.12 16.95 4.79
C ARG A 201 -12.86 16.12 5.04
N VAL A 202 -13.04 14.83 5.30
CA VAL A 202 -11.91 13.89 5.44
C VAL A 202 -11.19 13.73 4.11
N LEU A 203 -11.91 13.51 3.03
CA LEU A 203 -11.36 13.39 1.68
C LEU A 203 -10.55 14.63 1.28
N LEU A 204 -11.07 15.84 1.54
CA LEU A 204 -10.33 17.08 1.28
C LEU A 204 -9.02 17.17 2.07
N ARG A 205 -9.02 16.77 3.36
CA ARG A 205 -7.80 16.75 4.17
C ARG A 205 -6.77 15.78 3.61
N ILE A 206 -7.21 14.62 3.13
CA ILE A 206 -6.34 13.63 2.50
C ILE A 206 -5.71 14.22 1.25
N ILE A 207 -6.51 14.82 0.36
CA ILE A 207 -6.04 15.47 -0.87
C ILE A 207 -5.04 16.60 -0.58
N GLU A 208 -5.35 17.46 0.40
CA GLU A 208 -4.47 18.56 0.80
C GLU A 208 -3.15 18.06 1.39
N ARG A 209 -3.20 17.01 2.20
CA ARG A 209 -2.02 16.39 2.81
C ARG A 209 -1.14 15.70 1.76
N ASP A 210 -1.71 14.93 0.83
CA ASP A 210 -0.95 14.28 -0.24
C ASP A 210 -0.25 15.29 -1.13
N ARG A 211 -0.94 16.39 -1.41
CA ARG A 211 -0.37 17.50 -2.15
C ARG A 211 0.79 18.18 -1.40
N GLU A 212 0.67 18.38 -0.08
CA GLU A 212 1.72 18.98 0.75
C GLU A 212 2.95 18.08 0.88
N LEU A 213 2.76 16.78 0.97
CA LEU A 213 3.84 15.82 1.20
C LEU A 213 4.55 15.39 -0.09
N GLY A 214 3.97 15.64 -1.27
CA GLY A 214 4.55 15.20 -2.55
C GLY A 214 4.75 13.68 -2.66
N GLN A 215 4.23 12.92 -1.73
CA GLN A 215 4.36 11.47 -1.60
C GLN A 215 2.97 10.84 -1.49
N GLY A 216 2.81 9.64 -2.07
CA GLY A 216 1.64 8.82 -1.80
C GLY A 216 1.55 8.47 -0.34
N HIS A 217 0.34 8.24 0.11
CA HIS A 217 0.02 7.97 1.49
C HIS A 217 1.08 7.15 2.21
N LEU A 218 1.83 7.78 3.09
CA LEU A 218 2.66 7.10 4.08
C LEU A 218 1.80 6.37 5.12
N PHE A 219 0.57 6.80 5.27
CA PHE A 219 -0.41 6.22 6.20
C PHE A 219 -1.79 6.19 5.52
N PRO A 220 -2.18 5.07 4.92
CA PRO A 220 -3.56 4.83 4.58
C PRO A 220 -4.28 4.45 5.88
N GLU A 221 -4.33 5.37 6.82
CA GLU A 221 -5.11 5.14 8.01
C GLU A 221 -6.57 5.17 7.64
N ALA A 222 -7.16 4.00 7.69
CA ALA A 222 -8.46 3.68 8.23
C ALA A 222 -9.52 4.78 8.11
N PHE A 223 -9.67 5.37 6.95
CA PHE A 223 -10.90 6.04 6.63
C PHE A 223 -11.69 5.08 5.74
N GLU A 224 -12.38 4.15 6.38
CA GLU A 224 -13.63 3.67 5.85
C GLU A 224 -14.53 4.92 5.78
N LEU A 225 -14.44 5.62 4.67
CA LEU A 225 -15.50 6.53 4.27
C LEU A 225 -16.74 5.65 4.19
N GLU A 226 -17.72 5.93 5.05
CA GLU A 226 -19.03 5.32 4.94
C GLU A 226 -19.43 5.33 3.47
N GLU A 227 -19.73 4.16 2.92
CA GLU A 227 -19.86 3.91 1.48
C GLU A 227 -21.10 4.52 0.82
N ASP A 228 -21.77 5.48 1.47
CA ASP A 228 -22.91 6.16 0.89
C ASP A 228 -22.43 7.14 -0.18
N ALA A 229 -22.64 6.76 -1.45
CA ALA A 229 -22.47 7.56 -2.65
C ALA A 229 -21.12 8.33 -2.71
N LYS A 230 -20.02 7.59 -2.87
CA LYS A 230 -18.72 8.21 -3.15
C LYS A 230 -18.84 9.02 -4.44
N PRO A 231 -18.58 10.35 -4.42
CA PRO A 231 -18.44 11.06 -5.67
C PRO A 231 -17.32 10.39 -6.47
N ILE A 232 -17.49 10.28 -7.78
CA ILE A 232 -16.46 9.75 -8.68
C ILE A 232 -15.21 10.61 -8.46
N PHE A 233 -14.25 10.04 -7.74
CA PHE A 233 -13.01 10.70 -7.40
C PHE A 233 -11.88 9.98 -8.10
N ARG A 234 -11.29 10.62 -9.11
CA ARG A 234 -10.12 10.11 -9.81
C ARG A 234 -8.87 10.83 -9.30
N ASP A 235 -7.84 10.07 -9.04
CA ASP A 235 -6.54 10.57 -8.59
C ASP A 235 -5.53 10.47 -9.73
N PHE A 236 -4.87 11.57 -10.04
CA PHE A 236 -3.94 11.67 -11.16
C PHE A 236 -2.81 10.63 -11.13
N ARG A 237 -2.29 10.32 -9.94
CA ARG A 237 -1.21 9.33 -9.78
C ARG A 237 -1.68 7.93 -10.11
N ARG A 238 -2.89 7.56 -9.68
CA ARG A 238 -3.50 6.26 -9.96
C ARG A 238 -3.82 6.12 -11.44
N ALA A 239 -4.47 7.14 -12.00
CA ALA A 239 -4.83 7.18 -13.41
C ALA A 239 -3.58 7.12 -14.31
N LEU A 240 -2.52 7.87 -13.96
CA LEU A 240 -1.27 7.82 -14.73
C LEU A 240 -0.62 6.44 -14.64
N LYS A 241 -0.54 5.83 -13.47
CA LYS A 241 0.00 4.47 -13.33
C LYS A 241 -0.79 3.45 -14.14
N ALA A 242 -2.11 3.49 -14.07
CA ALA A 242 -2.97 2.62 -14.88
C ALA A 242 -2.69 2.81 -16.37
N ARG A 243 -2.72 4.05 -16.86
CA ARG A 243 -2.55 4.39 -18.28
C ARG A 243 -1.22 3.95 -18.87
N VAL A 244 -0.12 4.12 -18.13
CA VAL A 244 1.24 3.81 -18.62
C VAL A 244 1.68 2.37 -18.36
N MET A 245 0.87 1.56 -17.69
CA MET A 245 1.19 0.17 -17.37
C MET A 245 1.41 -0.69 -18.63
N LYS A 246 0.79 -0.33 -19.74
CA LYS A 246 0.98 -0.95 -21.07
C LYS A 246 2.45 -0.91 -21.54
N TRP A 247 3.23 0.06 -21.12
CA TRP A 247 4.63 0.22 -21.49
C TRP A 247 5.59 -0.70 -20.73
N ARG A 248 5.09 -1.46 -19.75
CA ARG A 248 5.88 -2.42 -18.94
C ARG A 248 7.12 -1.83 -18.26
N CYS A 249 7.14 -0.52 -18.09
CA CYS A 249 8.17 0.21 -17.35
C CYS A 249 7.50 0.90 -16.14
N PRO A 250 7.88 0.60 -14.89
CA PRO A 250 7.29 1.23 -13.73
C PRO A 250 7.66 2.71 -13.64
N ILE A 251 6.73 3.52 -13.13
CA ILE A 251 6.95 4.95 -12.97
C ILE A 251 7.08 5.37 -11.51
N GLN A 252 7.91 6.36 -11.26
CA GLN A 252 8.02 7.10 -10.00
C GLN A 252 7.53 8.52 -10.22
N ILE A 253 6.44 8.91 -9.56
CA ILE A 253 5.91 10.27 -9.67
C ILE A 253 6.55 11.13 -8.59
N GLY A 254 7.17 12.23 -9.02
CA GLY A 254 7.75 13.24 -8.14
C GLY A 254 7.07 14.58 -8.33
N LEU A 255 6.77 15.25 -7.23
CA LEU A 255 6.25 16.61 -7.19
C LEU A 255 7.39 17.60 -6.87
N PRO A 256 7.24 18.89 -7.14
CA PRO A 256 8.26 19.90 -6.81
C PRO A 256 8.75 19.86 -5.36
N GLY A 257 7.87 19.53 -4.40
CA GLY A 257 8.26 19.30 -3.00
C GLY A 257 9.22 18.13 -2.77
N THR A 258 9.38 17.23 -3.75
CA THR A 258 10.38 16.15 -3.68
C THR A 258 11.80 16.69 -3.88
N TRP A 259 11.96 17.69 -4.75
CA TRP A 259 13.26 18.23 -5.15
C TRP A 259 13.67 19.49 -4.38
N ARG A 260 12.68 20.34 -4.03
CA ARG A 260 12.91 21.66 -3.43
C ARG A 260 12.80 21.62 -1.92
N ASP A 261 13.72 22.28 -1.24
CA ASP A 261 13.65 22.44 0.21
C ASP A 261 12.66 23.54 0.59
N SER A 262 11.75 23.25 1.52
CA SER A 262 10.85 24.23 2.12
C SER A 262 10.46 23.81 3.54
N LYS A 263 9.96 24.76 4.34
CA LYS A 263 9.48 24.48 5.71
C LYS A 263 8.25 23.53 5.76
N ARG A 264 7.60 23.32 4.63
CA ARG A 264 6.37 22.50 4.53
C ARG A 264 6.61 21.08 4.06
N VAL A 265 7.83 20.75 3.62
CA VAL A 265 8.20 19.41 3.17
C VAL A 265 9.01 18.68 4.24
N GLN A 266 9.07 17.36 4.13
CA GLN A 266 9.92 16.53 4.99
C GLN A 266 11.40 16.93 4.83
N ASP A 267 12.22 16.60 5.83
CA ASP A 267 13.65 16.83 5.75
C ASP A 267 14.29 16.09 4.56
N PRO A 268 15.39 16.62 4.00
CA PRO A 268 15.98 16.05 2.79
C PRO A 268 16.42 14.59 2.93
N ALA A 269 16.92 14.18 4.09
CA ALA A 269 17.35 12.80 4.32
C ALA A 269 16.14 11.83 4.27
N THR A 270 15.03 12.19 4.89
CA THR A 270 13.79 11.40 4.84
C THR A 270 13.24 11.29 3.41
N ARG A 271 13.25 12.38 2.65
CA ARG A 271 12.83 12.37 1.23
C ARG A 271 13.73 11.46 0.39
N ALA A 272 15.05 11.52 0.59
CA ALA A 272 16.01 10.68 -0.11
C ALA A 272 15.77 9.19 0.21
N TRP A 273 15.62 8.84 1.49
CA TRP A 273 15.27 7.48 1.90
C TRP A 273 14.03 6.95 1.20
N ASN A 274 12.94 7.68 1.26
CA ASN A 274 11.67 7.23 0.69
C ASN A 274 11.74 7.13 -0.84
N PHE A 275 12.30 8.15 -1.49
CA PHE A 275 12.36 8.20 -2.95
C PHE A 275 13.27 7.12 -3.53
N LEU A 276 14.46 6.93 -2.97
CA LEU A 276 15.45 6.03 -3.56
C LEU A 276 15.22 4.56 -3.21
N VAL A 277 14.65 4.26 -2.05
CA VAL A 277 14.19 2.90 -1.75
C VAL A 277 13.06 2.48 -2.71
N ALA A 278 12.10 3.36 -2.96
CA ALA A 278 11.03 3.09 -3.93
C ALA A 278 11.57 2.94 -5.36
N LEU A 279 12.52 3.79 -5.75
CA LEU A 279 13.16 3.73 -7.06
C LEU A 279 13.96 2.43 -7.22
N TYR A 280 14.73 2.04 -6.20
CA TYR A 280 15.49 0.78 -6.19
C TYR A 280 14.57 -0.43 -6.41
N TYR A 281 13.47 -0.49 -5.67
CA TYR A 281 12.50 -1.57 -5.82
C TYR A 281 11.81 -1.56 -7.20
N LYS A 282 11.42 -0.40 -7.71
CA LYS A 282 10.83 -0.27 -9.06
C LYS A 282 11.79 -0.70 -10.16
N ALA A 283 13.08 -0.43 -9.98
CA ALA A 283 14.13 -0.92 -10.88
C ALA A 283 14.41 -2.43 -10.76
N GLY A 284 13.66 -3.14 -9.93
CA GLY A 284 13.74 -4.60 -9.76
C GLY A 284 14.66 -5.04 -8.63
N GLY A 285 15.12 -4.13 -7.76
CA GLY A 285 15.88 -4.49 -6.56
C GLY A 285 14.98 -4.94 -5.41
N THR A 286 15.55 -5.65 -4.44
CA THR A 286 14.90 -6.07 -3.20
C THR A 286 15.59 -5.40 -2.02
N PRO A 287 15.00 -4.33 -1.43
CA PRO A 287 15.67 -3.59 -0.36
C PRO A 287 15.93 -4.43 0.90
N TRP A 288 14.96 -5.19 1.36
CA TRP A 288 15.05 -6.12 2.51
C TRP A 288 14.01 -7.22 2.41
N GLY A 289 14.22 -8.31 3.13
CA GLY A 289 13.26 -9.39 3.35
C GLY A 289 12.82 -9.48 4.81
N LEU A 290 12.03 -10.50 5.13
CA LEU A 290 11.60 -10.84 6.49
C LEU A 290 12.41 -12.03 7.01
N ALA A 291 12.95 -11.91 8.23
CA ALA A 291 13.78 -12.96 8.82
C ALA A 291 12.95 -14.15 9.35
N GLU A 292 11.77 -13.91 9.89
CA GLU A 292 11.05 -14.83 10.77
C GLU A 292 9.84 -15.53 10.13
N LEU A 293 9.65 -15.43 8.81
CA LEU A 293 8.55 -16.13 8.16
C LEU A 293 8.93 -17.56 7.78
N ASP A 294 7.98 -18.50 7.99
CA ASP A 294 8.15 -19.89 7.62
C ASP A 294 8.29 -20.06 6.10
N ASP A 295 9.27 -20.86 5.68
CA ASP A 295 9.48 -21.22 4.28
C ASP A 295 8.26 -21.96 3.70
N GLY A 296 7.87 -21.56 2.50
CA GLY A 296 6.73 -22.17 1.81
C GLY A 296 5.37 -21.65 2.30
N THR A 297 5.31 -20.55 3.03
CA THR A 297 4.04 -19.87 3.36
C THR A 297 3.68 -18.87 2.25
N CYS A 298 2.47 -19.02 1.75
CA CYS A 298 1.85 -18.13 0.76
C CYS A 298 0.90 -17.18 1.47
N PHE A 299 1.21 -15.88 1.53
CA PHE A 299 0.31 -14.87 2.11
C PHE A 299 -0.52 -14.20 1.02
N VAL A 300 -1.83 -14.12 1.23
CA VAL A 300 -2.77 -13.55 0.26
C VAL A 300 -3.64 -12.49 0.94
N GLY A 301 -3.69 -11.30 0.38
CA GLY A 301 -4.64 -10.27 0.81
C GLY A 301 -5.83 -10.20 -0.15
N VAL A 302 -7.06 -10.21 0.38
CA VAL A 302 -8.27 -10.06 -0.43
C VAL A 302 -8.92 -8.73 -0.13
N SER A 303 -9.09 -7.91 -1.16
CA SER A 303 -9.87 -6.67 -1.09
C SER A 303 -10.81 -6.54 -2.28
N PHE A 304 -11.78 -5.66 -2.13
CA PHE A 304 -12.81 -5.40 -3.14
C PHE A 304 -12.71 -3.95 -3.59
N TYR A 305 -12.93 -3.73 -4.87
CA TYR A 305 -13.06 -2.38 -5.42
C TYR A 305 -14.25 -2.32 -6.35
N GLN A 306 -14.91 -1.18 -6.37
CA GLN A 306 -16.05 -0.92 -7.23
C GLN A 306 -15.56 -0.25 -8.50
N VAL A 307 -16.02 -0.71 -9.64
CA VAL A 307 -15.77 -0.05 -10.91
C VAL A 307 -16.88 0.96 -11.16
N ALA A 308 -16.48 2.17 -11.53
CA ALA A 308 -17.41 3.22 -11.96
C ALA A 308 -17.96 2.86 -13.34
N THR A 309 -19.03 2.07 -13.38
CA THR A 309 -19.83 1.85 -14.60
C THR A 309 -21.15 2.57 -14.44
N GLU A 310 -21.80 2.91 -15.56
CA GLU A 310 -23.15 3.47 -15.59
C GLU A 310 -24.21 2.52 -14.97
N LYS A 311 -23.88 1.24 -14.86
CA LYS A 311 -24.70 0.23 -14.16
C LYS A 311 -24.18 0.06 -12.74
N ILE A 312 -24.94 0.59 -11.82
CA ILE A 312 -24.78 0.53 -10.37
C ILE A 312 -24.71 -0.94 -9.97
N ASN A 313 -23.66 -1.51 -9.48
CA ASN A 313 -23.57 -2.79 -8.76
C ASN A 313 -22.48 -3.78 -9.20
N TYR A 314 -21.49 -3.40 -9.98
CA TYR A 314 -20.37 -4.31 -10.23
C TYR A 314 -19.24 -4.09 -9.24
N VAL A 315 -18.84 -5.16 -8.57
CA VAL A 315 -17.70 -5.17 -7.66
C VAL A 315 -16.65 -6.13 -8.22
N TYR A 316 -15.42 -5.70 -8.26
CA TYR A 316 -14.31 -6.57 -8.62
C TYR A 316 -13.54 -6.98 -7.37
N SER A 317 -13.14 -8.24 -7.32
CA SER A 317 -12.18 -8.65 -6.30
C SER A 317 -10.76 -8.41 -6.81
N SER A 318 -9.91 -7.84 -5.99
CA SER A 318 -8.48 -7.80 -6.24
C SER A 318 -7.76 -8.65 -5.21
N VAL A 319 -6.84 -9.48 -5.64
CA VAL A 319 -5.94 -10.18 -4.73
C VAL A 319 -4.58 -9.52 -4.89
N ALA A 320 -4.18 -8.82 -3.87
CA ALA A 320 -2.79 -8.50 -3.73
C ALA A 320 -2.22 -9.56 -2.81
N GLN A 321 -1.52 -10.23 -3.26
CA GLN A 321 -0.43 -10.91 -3.36
C GLN A 321 0.20 -11.71 -2.27
N VAL A 322 0.76 -12.61 -2.76
CA VAL A 322 1.66 -13.61 -2.32
C VAL A 322 3.03 -13.03 -2.05
N PHE A 323 3.37 -12.89 -0.80
CA PHE A 323 4.76 -12.70 -0.43
C PHE A 323 5.37 -14.07 -0.11
N ASP A 324 6.51 -14.34 -0.70
CA ASP A 324 7.45 -15.23 -0.07
C ASP A 324 8.21 -14.47 1.03
N LYS A 325 9.08 -15.14 1.75
CA LYS A 325 9.92 -14.48 2.77
C LYS A 325 10.86 -13.41 2.20
N GLN A 326 11.10 -13.41 0.88
CA GLN A 326 11.84 -12.37 0.19
C GLN A 326 10.97 -11.17 -0.15
N GLY A 327 9.66 -11.22 0.12
CA GLY A 327 8.75 -10.12 -0.14
C GLY A 327 8.41 -9.90 -1.61
N ARG A 328 8.70 -10.88 -2.49
CA ARG A 328 8.32 -10.76 -3.91
C ARG A 328 6.81 -10.79 -4.04
N GLY A 329 6.29 -9.81 -4.74
CA GLY A 329 4.88 -9.49 -4.82
C GLY A 329 4.24 -9.64 -6.22
N ILE A 330 3.09 -10.41 -6.35
CA ILE A 330 2.30 -10.53 -7.59
C ILE A 330 0.84 -10.15 -7.35
N VAL A 331 0.26 -9.42 -8.24
CA VAL A 331 -1.16 -9.06 -8.26
C VAL A 331 -1.93 -10.09 -9.05
N VAL A 332 -3.00 -10.62 -8.47
CA VAL A 332 -3.97 -11.48 -9.13
C VAL A 332 -5.32 -10.78 -9.11
N ARG A 333 -5.97 -10.66 -10.25
CA ARG A 333 -7.29 -10.06 -10.38
C ARG A 333 -8.36 -11.15 -10.42
N GLY A 334 -9.33 -11.05 -9.52
CA GLY A 334 -10.53 -11.88 -9.55
C GLY A 334 -11.49 -11.48 -10.67
N LYS A 335 -12.39 -12.39 -11.00
CA LYS A 335 -13.46 -12.12 -11.95
C LYS A 335 -14.46 -11.12 -11.39
N LYS A 336 -15.13 -10.37 -12.27
CA LYS A 336 -16.24 -9.49 -11.92
C LYS A 336 -17.39 -10.31 -11.34
N PHE A 337 -18.05 -9.78 -10.32
CA PHE A 337 -19.28 -10.32 -9.77
C PHE A 337 -20.21 -9.18 -9.39
N GLU A 338 -21.52 -9.46 -9.37
CA GLU A 338 -22.53 -8.50 -8.95
C GLU A 338 -22.69 -8.55 -7.43
N TRP A 339 -22.82 -7.38 -6.84
CA TRP A 339 -23.10 -7.22 -5.42
C TRP A 339 -24.09 -6.09 -5.21
N ASN A 340 -25.22 -6.41 -4.57
CA ASN A 340 -26.20 -5.40 -4.20
C ASN A 340 -26.13 -5.12 -2.69
N PRO A 341 -25.62 -3.96 -2.27
CA PRO A 341 -25.53 -3.61 -0.85
C PRO A 341 -26.87 -3.59 -0.11
N SER A 342 -27.97 -3.32 -0.81
CA SER A 342 -29.33 -3.30 -0.23
C SER A 342 -29.82 -4.69 0.16
N ASP A 343 -29.44 -5.71 -0.60
CA ASP A 343 -29.90 -7.09 -0.39
C ASP A 343 -28.94 -7.91 0.48
N TRP A 344 -27.61 -7.65 0.34
CA TRP A 344 -26.57 -8.50 0.91
C TRP A 344 -25.67 -7.79 1.90
N GLY A 345 -25.94 -6.52 2.20
CA GLY A 345 -25.16 -5.72 3.12
C GLY A 345 -23.99 -4.99 2.46
N ARG A 346 -23.39 -4.06 3.19
CA ARG A 346 -22.39 -3.12 2.65
C ARG A 346 -21.06 -3.76 2.27
N SER A 347 -20.70 -4.88 2.88
CA SER A 347 -19.41 -5.55 2.66
C SER A 347 -19.52 -6.61 1.58
N PRO A 348 -18.81 -6.50 0.44
CA PRO A 348 -18.87 -7.52 -0.60
C PRO A 348 -18.29 -8.86 -0.13
N HIS A 349 -18.85 -9.95 -0.65
CA HIS A 349 -18.40 -11.31 -0.40
C HIS A 349 -18.36 -12.12 -1.71
N LEU A 350 -17.43 -13.04 -1.81
CA LEU A 350 -17.28 -13.89 -2.98
C LEU A 350 -18.26 -15.05 -2.97
N PRO A 351 -18.95 -15.32 -4.08
CA PRO A 351 -19.58 -16.62 -4.28
C PRO A 351 -18.53 -17.75 -4.21
N LYS A 352 -18.93 -18.92 -3.76
CA LYS A 352 -18.05 -20.09 -3.57
C LYS A 352 -17.09 -20.36 -4.73
N LEU A 353 -17.60 -20.41 -5.96
CA LEU A 353 -16.77 -20.65 -7.14
C LEU A 353 -15.78 -19.51 -7.43
N ALA A 354 -16.18 -18.27 -7.17
CA ALA A 354 -15.29 -17.11 -7.34
C ALA A 354 -14.16 -17.13 -6.30
N ALA A 355 -14.46 -17.48 -5.05
CA ALA A 355 -13.50 -17.65 -3.98
C ALA A 355 -12.49 -18.78 -4.31
N GLU A 356 -12.99 -19.94 -4.76
CA GLU A 356 -12.15 -21.07 -5.18
C GLU A 356 -11.21 -20.68 -6.32
N ASN A 357 -11.72 -20.08 -7.39
CA ASN A 357 -10.92 -19.70 -8.55
C ASN A 357 -9.86 -18.67 -8.18
N LEU A 358 -10.24 -17.64 -7.41
CA LEU A 358 -9.33 -16.60 -6.98
C LEU A 358 -8.11 -17.17 -6.23
N LEU A 359 -8.36 -18.08 -5.29
CA LEU A 359 -7.29 -18.67 -4.50
C LEU A 359 -6.45 -19.66 -5.31
N ARG A 360 -7.07 -20.41 -6.25
CA ARG A 360 -6.32 -21.28 -7.20
C ARG A 360 -5.39 -20.46 -8.09
N ASP A 361 -5.86 -19.32 -8.61
CA ASP A 361 -5.03 -18.43 -9.43
C ASP A 361 -3.87 -17.85 -8.59
N ALA A 362 -4.13 -17.47 -7.34
CA ALA A 362 -3.06 -17.02 -6.43
C ALA A 362 -2.03 -18.11 -6.17
N LEU A 363 -2.45 -19.33 -5.89
CA LEU A 363 -1.55 -20.49 -5.69
C LEU A 363 -0.78 -20.85 -6.97
N HIS A 364 -1.41 -20.76 -8.12
CA HIS A 364 -0.75 -20.96 -9.41
C HIS A 364 0.37 -19.93 -9.63
N LYS A 365 0.07 -18.66 -9.40
CA LYS A 365 1.05 -17.58 -9.50
C LYS A 365 2.19 -17.73 -8.48
N TYR A 366 1.90 -18.19 -7.26
CA TYR A 366 2.95 -18.50 -6.30
C TYR A 366 3.93 -19.55 -6.83
N ARG A 367 3.43 -20.63 -7.41
CA ARG A 367 4.29 -21.69 -7.98
C ARG A 367 5.15 -21.20 -9.12
N GLU A 368 4.61 -20.33 -9.98
CA GLU A 368 5.34 -19.77 -11.12
C GLU A 368 6.58 -18.96 -10.69
N PHE A 369 6.48 -18.16 -9.62
CA PHE A 369 7.59 -17.31 -9.24
C PHE A 369 8.48 -17.87 -8.12
N SER A 370 7.94 -18.68 -7.19
CA SER A 370 8.73 -19.30 -6.12
C SER A 370 9.41 -20.59 -6.57
N LEU A 371 8.97 -21.16 -7.70
CA LEU A 371 9.39 -22.46 -8.24
C LEU A 371 9.18 -23.62 -7.24
N THR A 372 8.36 -23.40 -6.22
CA THR A 372 8.05 -24.39 -5.18
C THR A 372 6.56 -24.41 -4.88
N ASN A 373 6.05 -25.55 -4.42
CA ASN A 373 4.69 -25.62 -3.91
C ASN A 373 4.61 -24.99 -2.51
N PRO A 374 3.60 -24.16 -2.23
CA PRO A 374 3.39 -23.67 -0.88
C PRO A 374 2.99 -24.84 0.04
N LYS A 375 3.49 -24.82 1.26
CA LYS A 375 3.10 -25.76 2.32
C LYS A 375 1.88 -25.27 3.08
N ARG A 376 1.77 -23.95 3.21
CA ARG A 376 0.72 -23.26 3.96
C ARG A 376 0.22 -22.03 3.19
N ILE A 377 -1.06 -21.72 3.31
CA ILE A 377 -1.64 -20.49 2.81
C ILE A 377 -2.28 -19.69 3.94
N VAL A 378 -2.03 -18.39 3.96
CA VAL A 378 -2.66 -17.43 4.88
C VAL A 378 -3.42 -16.40 4.07
N VAL A 379 -4.72 -16.30 4.27
CA VAL A 379 -5.58 -15.33 3.58
C VAL A 379 -6.01 -14.24 4.55
N HIS A 380 -5.65 -13.00 4.28
CA HIS A 380 -6.08 -11.82 5.02
C HIS A 380 -7.23 -11.13 4.29
N LYS A 381 -8.28 -10.82 5.01
CA LYS A 381 -9.45 -10.11 4.50
C LYS A 381 -9.87 -8.99 5.46
N SER A 382 -10.38 -7.88 4.93
CA SER A 382 -10.86 -6.76 5.74
C SER A 382 -12.36 -6.81 6.04
N SER A 383 -13.02 -7.92 5.73
CA SER A 383 -14.42 -8.22 6.07
C SER A 383 -14.53 -9.64 6.61
N ARG A 384 -15.63 -9.94 7.33
CA ARG A 384 -15.91 -11.29 7.80
C ARG A 384 -16.00 -12.26 6.62
N TYR A 385 -15.77 -13.53 6.87
CA TYR A 385 -15.92 -14.56 5.87
C TYR A 385 -17.37 -15.07 5.85
N TRP A 386 -17.92 -15.24 4.65
CA TRP A 386 -19.17 -15.96 4.47
C TRP A 386 -18.92 -17.47 4.35
N PRO A 387 -19.90 -18.33 4.68
CA PRO A 387 -19.77 -19.79 4.55
C PRO A 387 -19.30 -20.21 3.15
N ASP A 388 -19.89 -19.63 2.10
CA ASP A 388 -19.52 -19.89 0.70
C ASP A 388 -18.07 -19.55 0.39
N GLU A 389 -17.56 -18.43 0.92
CA GLU A 389 -16.15 -18.05 0.75
C GLU A 389 -15.22 -19.05 1.43
N ILE A 390 -15.56 -19.46 2.67
CA ILE A 390 -14.78 -20.44 3.43
C ILE A 390 -14.73 -21.77 2.68
N GLU A 391 -15.87 -22.25 2.17
CA GLU A 391 -15.92 -23.49 1.40
C GLU A 391 -15.09 -23.39 0.10
N GLY A 392 -15.21 -22.28 -0.63
CA GLY A 392 -14.42 -22.04 -1.84
C GLY A 392 -12.92 -22.01 -1.56
N PHE A 393 -12.49 -21.27 -0.53
CA PHE A 393 -11.10 -21.19 -0.14
C PHE A 393 -10.55 -22.53 0.37
N LYS A 394 -11.31 -23.29 1.18
CA LYS A 394 -10.93 -24.63 1.63
C LYS A 394 -10.72 -25.57 0.43
N LYS A 395 -11.63 -25.54 -0.54
CA LYS A 395 -11.53 -26.36 -1.75
C LYS A 395 -10.31 -26.01 -2.60
N ALA A 396 -9.95 -24.72 -2.67
CA ALA A 396 -8.72 -24.29 -3.34
C ALA A 396 -7.45 -24.67 -2.59
N ALA A 397 -7.51 -24.70 -1.24
CA ALA A 397 -6.41 -25.08 -0.37
C ALA A 397 -6.26 -26.60 -0.20
N ASP A 398 -7.16 -27.40 -0.80
CA ASP A 398 -7.08 -28.86 -0.74
C ASP A 398 -5.73 -29.36 -1.28
N GLY A 399 -5.08 -30.25 -0.53
CA GLY A 399 -3.72 -30.72 -0.80
C GLY A 399 -2.59 -29.88 -0.20
N LEU A 400 -2.87 -28.74 0.45
CA LEU A 400 -1.89 -28.04 1.29
C LEU A 400 -1.87 -28.62 2.71
N SER A 401 -0.70 -28.54 3.35
CA SER A 401 -0.53 -29.05 4.73
C SER A 401 -1.30 -28.23 5.75
N GLN A 402 -1.43 -26.91 5.52
CA GLN A 402 -2.06 -25.98 6.45
C GLN A 402 -2.70 -24.80 5.71
N TYR A 403 -3.74 -24.22 6.31
CA TYR A 403 -4.32 -22.95 5.89
C TYR A 403 -4.74 -22.11 7.10
N ASP A 404 -4.74 -20.79 6.93
CA ASP A 404 -5.31 -19.84 7.89
C ASP A 404 -6.07 -18.74 7.13
N PHE A 405 -7.36 -18.56 7.42
CA PHE A 405 -8.16 -17.47 6.89
C PHE A 405 -8.46 -16.49 8.03
N VAL A 406 -7.95 -15.27 7.90
CA VAL A 406 -7.94 -14.28 8.98
C VAL A 406 -8.65 -13.00 8.56
N ALA A 407 -9.70 -12.64 9.28
CA ALA A 407 -10.39 -11.37 9.10
C ALA A 407 -9.83 -10.32 10.06
N LEU A 408 -9.40 -9.18 9.50
CA LEU A 408 -8.71 -8.11 10.22
C LEU A 408 -9.46 -6.79 10.10
N TYR A 409 -9.75 -6.15 11.25
CA TYR A 409 -10.46 -4.87 11.29
C TYR A 409 -9.72 -3.81 12.12
N GLN A 410 -10.06 -2.55 11.88
CA GLN A 410 -9.88 -1.44 12.83
C GLN A 410 -11.24 -0.79 13.09
N ARG A 411 -11.67 -0.75 14.34
CA ARG A 411 -13.03 -0.32 14.70
C ARG A 411 -13.08 0.83 15.71
N GLY A 412 -12.00 1.60 15.83
CA GLY A 412 -11.96 2.71 16.79
C GLY A 412 -11.76 2.29 18.26
N THR A 413 -11.53 0.99 18.52
CA THR A 413 -11.17 0.51 19.86
C THR A 413 -9.78 0.98 20.23
N ARG A 414 -9.60 1.49 21.45
CA ARG A 414 -8.31 1.91 21.98
C ARG A 414 -8.15 1.44 23.41
N PHE A 415 -6.95 0.96 23.73
CA PHE A 415 -6.56 0.66 25.09
C PHE A 415 -5.66 1.75 25.64
N PHE A 416 -5.82 2.05 26.91
CA PHE A 416 -4.98 3.00 27.61
C PHE A 416 -3.92 2.27 28.43
N ARG A 417 -2.73 2.85 28.48
CA ARG A 417 -1.71 2.50 29.46
C ARG A 417 -1.29 3.76 30.21
N GLU A 418 -0.91 3.61 31.45
CA GLU A 418 -0.30 4.71 32.22
C GLU A 418 1.08 5.04 31.62
N GLY A 419 1.41 6.34 31.56
CA GLY A 419 2.68 6.84 31.06
C GLY A 419 2.55 7.87 29.95
N ALA A 420 3.70 8.31 29.41
CA ALA A 420 3.77 9.40 28.42
C ALA A 420 3.46 8.96 26.99
N TYR A 421 3.44 7.67 26.71
CA TYR A 421 3.29 7.12 25.36
C TYR A 421 2.16 6.10 25.27
N PRO A 422 1.59 5.89 24.07
CA PRO A 422 0.57 4.87 23.83
C PRO A 422 1.12 3.45 24.08
N PRO A 423 0.27 2.41 24.01
CA PRO A 423 0.72 1.02 24.10
C PRO A 423 1.89 0.72 23.17
N LEU A 424 2.71 -0.23 23.55
CA LEU A 424 3.84 -0.67 22.72
C LEU A 424 3.34 -1.29 21.41
N ARG A 425 4.02 -1.00 20.31
CA ARG A 425 3.90 -1.81 19.12
C ARG A 425 4.23 -3.27 19.45
N GLY A 426 3.45 -4.22 18.93
CA GLY A 426 3.54 -5.65 19.25
C GLY A 426 2.69 -6.05 20.46
N THR A 427 2.02 -5.13 21.18
CA THR A 427 1.09 -5.53 22.24
C THR A 427 -0.09 -6.28 21.63
N LEU A 428 -0.23 -7.56 22.01
CA LEU A 428 -1.40 -8.39 21.76
C LEU A 428 -2.24 -8.41 23.03
N CYS A 429 -3.51 -8.01 22.92
CA CYS A 429 -4.48 -8.03 23.99
C CYS A 429 -5.60 -9.02 23.62
N GLN A 430 -5.81 -10.04 24.42
CA GLN A 430 -6.85 -11.05 24.25
C GLN A 430 -7.91 -10.86 25.34
N ILE A 431 -9.18 -10.79 24.95
CA ILE A 431 -10.32 -10.65 25.85
C ILE A 431 -11.14 -11.92 25.80
N GLY A 432 -10.93 -12.80 26.77
CA GLY A 432 -11.52 -14.14 26.73
C GLY A 432 -11.16 -14.88 25.42
N ASN A 433 -12.11 -15.67 24.92
CA ASN A 433 -11.93 -16.44 23.67
C ASN A 433 -12.53 -15.75 22.43
N TRP A 434 -12.94 -14.47 22.53
CA TRP A 434 -13.82 -13.84 21.52
C TRP A 434 -13.25 -12.59 20.87
N ALA A 435 -12.20 -12.00 21.39
CA ALA A 435 -11.58 -10.84 20.74
C ALA A 435 -10.05 -10.81 20.98
N SER A 436 -9.31 -10.60 19.91
CA SER A 436 -7.85 -10.42 19.95
C SER A 436 -7.48 -9.12 19.23
N TYR A 437 -6.71 -8.28 19.90
CA TYR A 437 -6.31 -6.96 19.44
C TYR A 437 -4.79 -6.86 19.41
N LEU A 438 -4.23 -6.55 18.23
CA LEU A 438 -2.79 -6.41 18.02
C LEU A 438 -2.44 -4.96 17.69
N TYR A 439 -1.58 -4.33 18.48
CA TYR A 439 -1.00 -3.03 18.17
C TYR A 439 0.11 -3.17 17.12
N THR A 440 -0.21 -2.92 15.86
CA THR A 440 0.74 -2.84 14.74
C THR A 440 1.40 -1.47 14.63
N SER A 441 0.85 -0.47 15.28
CA SER A 441 1.42 0.85 15.51
C SER A 441 1.37 1.17 17.01
N GLY A 442 2.28 1.99 17.50
CA GLY A 442 2.38 2.30 18.92
C GLY A 442 3.76 2.81 19.28
N TYR A 443 4.04 2.91 20.58
CA TYR A 443 5.39 3.27 21.03
C TYR A 443 6.38 2.19 20.59
N THR A 444 7.44 2.60 19.93
CA THR A 444 8.48 1.72 19.43
C THR A 444 9.79 1.96 20.17
N PRO A 445 10.23 1.04 21.06
CA PRO A 445 11.44 1.23 21.87
C PRO A 445 12.69 1.54 21.05
N ASN A 446 12.86 0.88 19.90
CA ASN A 446 14.01 1.10 19.01
C ASN A 446 14.08 2.53 18.46
N LEU A 447 12.95 3.19 18.30
CA LEU A 447 12.88 4.59 17.88
C LEU A 447 12.84 5.56 19.07
N GLY A 448 12.56 5.07 20.27
CA GLY A 448 12.39 5.88 21.48
C GLY A 448 11.15 6.78 21.44
N THR A 449 10.19 6.48 20.55
CA THR A 449 8.99 7.31 20.34
C THR A 449 7.86 6.53 19.68
N TYR A 450 6.69 7.18 19.62
CA TYR A 450 5.61 6.79 18.72
C TYR A 450 5.71 7.60 17.42
N PRO A 451 5.95 6.96 16.26
CA PRO A 451 6.19 7.70 15.02
C PRO A 451 4.91 8.19 14.32
N GLY A 452 3.74 7.90 14.84
CA GLY A 452 2.44 8.24 14.25
C GLY A 452 1.91 9.62 14.66
N PRO A 453 1.08 10.27 13.80
CA PRO A 453 0.46 11.57 14.11
C PRO A 453 -0.82 11.47 14.94
N TYR A 454 -1.39 10.27 15.12
CA TYR A 454 -2.66 10.04 15.80
C TYR A 454 -2.51 8.99 16.91
N VAL A 455 -3.49 8.94 17.83
CA VAL A 455 -3.56 7.86 18.83
C VAL A 455 -3.69 6.52 18.08
N PRO A 456 -2.79 5.56 18.32
CA PRO A 456 -2.82 4.30 17.60
C PRO A 456 -4.05 3.48 17.94
N GLU A 457 -4.56 2.77 16.95
CA GLU A 457 -5.63 1.80 17.07
C GLU A 457 -5.07 0.40 16.82
N PRO A 458 -5.42 -0.60 17.63
CA PRO A 458 -5.04 -1.97 17.35
C PRO A 458 -5.82 -2.52 16.17
N ILE A 459 -5.25 -3.50 15.49
CA ILE A 459 -5.98 -4.37 14.58
C ILE A 459 -6.70 -5.42 15.41
N GLU A 460 -8.00 -5.58 15.20
CA GLU A 460 -8.80 -6.67 15.74
C GLU A 460 -8.72 -7.89 14.80
N ILE A 461 -8.34 -9.04 15.32
CA ILE A 461 -8.47 -10.33 14.66
C ILE A 461 -9.89 -10.83 14.95
N VAL A 462 -10.78 -10.61 14.01
CA VAL A 462 -12.25 -10.81 14.20
C VAL A 462 -12.65 -12.26 13.99
N GLU A 463 -12.01 -12.91 13.03
CA GLU A 463 -12.24 -14.32 12.70
C GLU A 463 -10.91 -14.95 12.29
N HIS A 464 -10.75 -16.21 12.68
CA HIS A 464 -9.64 -17.04 12.27
C HIS A 464 -10.14 -18.47 12.04
N PHE A 465 -9.94 -18.98 10.84
CA PHE A 465 -10.22 -20.35 10.44
C PHE A 465 -8.91 -21.02 10.04
N GLY A 466 -8.40 -21.90 10.86
CA GLY A 466 -7.13 -22.59 10.67
C GLY A 466 -6.54 -23.08 11.99
N ASP A 467 -5.39 -23.72 11.92
CA ASP A 467 -4.78 -24.41 13.07
C ASP A 467 -3.68 -23.59 13.76
N SER A 468 -3.29 -22.45 13.21
CA SER A 468 -2.24 -21.63 13.79
C SER A 468 -2.70 -20.91 15.06
N SER A 469 -1.79 -20.73 16.02
CA SER A 469 -2.10 -19.94 17.21
C SER A 469 -2.24 -18.47 16.89
N VAL A 470 -3.03 -17.74 17.70
CA VAL A 470 -3.19 -16.28 17.57
C VAL A 470 -1.84 -15.57 17.69
N GLN A 471 -0.92 -16.09 18.51
CA GLN A 471 0.44 -15.56 18.64
C GLN A 471 1.24 -15.69 17.35
N LYS A 472 1.14 -16.83 16.65
CA LYS A 472 1.79 -17.02 15.33
C LYS A 472 1.20 -16.05 14.30
N ILE A 473 -0.11 -16.00 14.18
CA ILE A 473 -0.81 -15.04 13.29
C ILE A 473 -0.41 -13.58 13.60
N SER A 474 -0.36 -13.21 14.88
CA SER A 474 0.03 -11.86 15.31
C SER A 474 1.47 -11.51 14.94
N ARG A 475 2.40 -12.47 15.08
CA ARG A 475 3.81 -12.29 14.66
C ARG A 475 3.93 -12.09 13.15
N GLU A 476 3.21 -12.88 12.37
CA GLU A 476 3.18 -12.78 10.91
C GLU A 476 2.56 -11.44 10.46
N ILE A 477 1.44 -11.02 11.06
CA ILE A 477 0.83 -9.71 10.79
C ILE A 477 1.84 -8.59 11.08
N LEU A 478 2.52 -8.65 12.23
CA LEU A 478 3.50 -7.64 12.64
C LEU A 478 4.68 -7.57 11.65
N ALA A 479 5.20 -8.73 11.22
CA ALA A 479 6.26 -8.82 10.22
C ALA A 479 5.81 -8.24 8.87
N LEU A 480 4.63 -8.60 8.40
CA LEU A 480 4.08 -8.12 7.14
C LEU A 480 3.83 -6.60 7.11
N THR A 481 3.73 -5.92 8.27
CA THR A 481 3.66 -4.44 8.29
C THR A 481 4.97 -3.76 7.90
N LYS A 482 6.06 -4.51 7.76
CA LYS A 482 7.40 -3.96 7.46
C LYS A 482 7.82 -4.05 5.99
N LEU A 483 7.02 -4.68 5.12
CA LEU A 483 7.33 -4.86 3.70
C LEU A 483 6.89 -3.69 2.79
N ASN A 484 6.85 -2.47 3.30
CA ASN A 484 6.55 -1.31 2.47
C ASN A 484 7.80 -0.76 1.80
N TRP A 485 8.06 -1.18 0.58
CA TRP A 485 9.19 -0.67 -0.20
C TRP A 485 8.88 0.61 -1.00
N ASN A 486 7.67 1.15 -0.90
CA ASN A 486 7.37 2.49 -1.42
C ASN A 486 7.94 3.61 -0.53
N SER A 487 8.46 3.24 0.63
CA SER A 487 9.14 4.14 1.56
C SER A 487 10.01 3.33 2.52
N ALA A 488 10.97 3.98 3.16
CA ALA A 488 11.79 3.38 4.20
C ALA A 488 11.22 3.64 5.61
N THR A 489 9.90 3.62 5.77
CA THR A 489 9.25 3.76 7.08
C THR A 489 9.46 2.52 7.94
N PHE A 490 9.49 2.70 9.26
CA PHE A 490 9.70 1.60 10.20
C PHE A 490 8.65 0.49 10.04
N SER A 491 7.38 0.86 9.88
CA SER A 491 6.26 -0.06 9.67
C SER A 491 5.03 0.68 9.14
N CYS A 492 4.08 -0.07 8.60
CA CYS A 492 2.74 0.40 8.26
C CYS A 492 1.73 -0.01 9.33
N GLY A 493 0.56 0.63 9.37
CA GLY A 493 -0.51 0.28 10.31
C GLY A 493 -1.15 -1.07 10.00
N PHE A 494 -1.20 -1.48 8.73
CA PHE A 494 -1.76 -2.76 8.25
C PHE A 494 -0.69 -3.69 7.68
N PRO A 495 -0.91 -5.03 7.72
CA PRO A 495 -0.08 -5.95 6.97
C PRO A 495 -0.14 -5.64 5.48
N MET A 496 0.99 -5.77 4.81
CA MET A 496 1.13 -5.37 3.40
C MET A 496 0.18 -6.11 2.46
N THR A 497 -0.23 -7.31 2.81
CA THR A 497 -1.26 -8.07 2.11
C THR A 497 -2.55 -7.27 1.93
N LEU A 498 -3.10 -6.67 2.99
CA LEU A 498 -4.30 -5.84 2.93
C LEU A 498 -4.02 -4.43 2.42
N PHE A 499 -2.90 -3.85 2.84
CA PHE A 499 -2.50 -2.53 2.38
C PHE A 499 -2.41 -2.47 0.85
N PHE A 500 -1.68 -3.41 0.26
CA PHE A 500 -1.48 -3.46 -1.18
C PHE A 500 -2.73 -3.89 -1.93
N ALA A 501 -3.52 -4.82 -1.39
CA ALA A 501 -4.78 -5.19 -2.02
C ALA A 501 -5.68 -3.96 -2.24
N ARG A 502 -5.75 -3.06 -1.27
CA ARG A 502 -6.50 -1.81 -1.38
C ARG A 502 -5.91 -0.85 -2.41
N GLU A 503 -4.59 -0.63 -2.37
CA GLU A 503 -3.92 0.29 -3.31
C GLU A 503 -3.97 -0.22 -4.76
N VAL A 504 -3.77 -1.50 -4.96
CA VAL A 504 -3.96 -2.15 -6.26
C VAL A 504 -5.40 -1.98 -6.76
N GLY A 505 -6.40 -2.25 -5.92
CA GLY A 505 -7.81 -2.06 -6.26
C GLY A 505 -8.12 -0.64 -6.73
N LYS A 506 -7.56 0.37 -6.06
CA LYS A 506 -7.73 1.79 -6.45
C LYS A 506 -7.11 2.12 -7.82
N ILE A 507 -6.00 1.48 -8.19
CA ILE A 507 -5.40 1.67 -9.52
C ILE A 507 -6.19 0.88 -10.56
N LEU A 508 -6.63 -0.34 -10.23
CA LEU A 508 -7.45 -1.14 -11.13
C LEU A 508 -8.82 -0.50 -11.44
N SER A 509 -9.36 0.32 -10.54
CA SER A 509 -10.59 1.06 -10.81
C SER A 509 -10.43 2.20 -11.84
N GLU A 510 -9.20 2.59 -12.17
CA GLU A 510 -8.91 3.60 -13.20
C GLU A 510 -8.83 3.00 -14.62
N PHE A 511 -8.80 1.66 -14.75
CA PHE A 511 -8.77 1.02 -16.06
C PHE A 511 -10.17 1.05 -16.70
N PRO A 512 -10.26 1.39 -18.00
CA PRO A 512 -11.48 1.20 -18.77
C PRO A 512 -11.91 -0.27 -18.81
N ASP A 513 -13.21 -0.51 -18.99
CA ASP A 513 -13.73 -1.86 -19.17
C ASP A 513 -13.16 -2.50 -20.45
N GLY A 514 -12.60 -3.71 -20.32
CA GLY A 514 -12.09 -4.51 -21.44
C GLY A 514 -10.58 -4.44 -21.67
N GLU A 515 -9.83 -3.59 -20.96
CA GLU A 515 -8.36 -3.48 -21.11
C GLU A 515 -7.56 -4.41 -20.18
N ASP A 516 -8.07 -5.59 -19.88
CA ASP A 516 -7.46 -6.55 -18.94
C ASP A 516 -6.07 -7.05 -19.36
N GLN A 517 -5.74 -6.99 -20.67
CA GLN A 517 -4.48 -7.50 -21.23
C GLN A 517 -3.25 -6.65 -20.86
N VAL A 518 -3.44 -5.44 -20.39
CA VAL A 518 -2.38 -4.48 -20.10
C VAL A 518 -1.87 -4.57 -18.67
N ILE A 519 -2.64 -5.20 -17.78
CA ILE A 519 -2.38 -5.27 -16.35
C ILE A 519 -1.11 -6.07 -16.06
N GLN A 520 -0.15 -5.43 -15.40
CA GLN A 520 1.11 -6.07 -15.02
C GLN A 520 0.96 -6.80 -13.68
N PRO A 521 1.43 -8.06 -13.57
CA PRO A 521 1.29 -8.81 -12.32
C PRO A 521 2.25 -8.35 -11.23
N SER A 522 3.39 -7.76 -11.58
CA SER A 522 4.38 -7.36 -10.59
C SER A 522 3.93 -6.12 -9.79
N TYR A 523 4.05 -6.21 -8.49
CA TYR A 523 3.66 -5.16 -7.56
C TYR A 523 4.38 -3.82 -7.78
N ARG A 524 5.61 -3.82 -8.31
CA ARG A 524 6.41 -2.60 -8.60
C ARG A 524 5.70 -1.57 -9.50
N PHE A 525 4.68 -2.00 -10.26
CA PHE A 525 3.90 -1.10 -11.12
C PHE A 525 2.82 -0.32 -10.36
N TYR A 526 2.49 -0.75 -9.17
CA TYR A 526 1.38 -0.19 -8.37
C TYR A 526 1.86 0.76 -7.25
N ILE A 527 3.10 0.67 -6.83
CA ILE A 527 3.64 1.48 -5.73
C ILE A 527 4.21 2.83 -6.18
#